data_b1838cc6a09cf7b21500c09fcd57e00a
#
_entry.id   b1838cc6a09cf7b21500c09fcd57e00a
#
_cell.length_a   1.000
_cell.length_b   1.000
_cell.length_c   1.000
_cell.angle_alpha   90.00
_cell.angle_beta   90.00
_cell.angle_gamma   90.00
#
_symmetry.space_group_name_H-M   'P 1'
#
loop_
_entity.id
_entity.type
_entity.pdbx_description
1 polymer ?
#
loop_
_entity_poly.entity_id
_entity_poly.type
_entity_poly.pdbx_seq_one_letter_code
_entity_poly.pdbx_strand_id
1 'polypeptide(L)'
;ITNDFNHALARAKQENKPIFIDFTGYTCTNCRWMEANMFTQDAVKDELNKYVRVRLYTDGEGELYESFQKLQQERFNTVALPFYAVLDPNGVSQATFAGLTREQSEFVGFLRRNPSGEIAQK
;
A
#
# COMPACT_ATOMS: atom_id res chain seq x y z
N ILE A 1 8.62 4.99 4.46
CA ILE A 1 8.01 6.25 4.92
C ILE A 1 6.80 5.92 5.79
N THR A 2 6.69 6.57 6.90
CA THR A 2 5.59 6.31 7.83
C THR A 2 4.83 7.60 8.09
N ASN A 3 3.50 7.53 7.92
CA ASN A 3 2.59 8.63 8.24
C ASN A 3 2.91 9.95 7.54
N ASP A 4 3.36 9.86 6.29
CA ASP A 4 3.64 11.06 5.50
C ASP A 4 3.40 10.77 4.03
N PHE A 5 2.15 10.91 3.61
CA PHE A 5 1.76 10.60 2.23
C PHE A 5 2.34 11.60 1.24
N ASN A 6 2.41 12.87 1.62
CA ASN A 6 2.94 13.89 0.71
C ASN A 6 4.42 13.65 0.41
N HIS A 7 5.19 13.21 1.40
CA HIS A 7 6.59 12.86 1.19
C HIS A 7 6.71 11.69 0.20
N ALA A 8 5.82 10.69 0.34
CA ALA A 8 5.83 9.54 -0.56
C ALA A 8 5.52 9.97 -1.99
N LEU A 9 4.53 10.85 -2.18
CA LEU A 9 4.18 11.36 -3.50
C LEU A 9 5.35 12.10 -4.14
N ALA A 10 5.99 12.98 -3.37
CA ALA A 10 7.10 13.77 -3.88
C ALA A 10 8.27 12.87 -4.29
N ARG A 11 8.57 11.90 -3.45
CA ARG A 11 9.67 10.99 -3.70
C ARG A 11 9.42 10.09 -4.90
N ALA A 12 8.19 9.62 -5.04
CA ALA A 12 7.81 8.77 -6.18
C ALA A 12 7.96 9.52 -7.48
N LYS A 13 7.54 10.79 -7.51
CA LYS A 13 7.68 11.60 -8.69
C LYS A 13 9.14 11.86 -9.01
N GLN A 14 9.94 12.17 -8.01
CA GLN A 14 11.36 12.44 -8.19
C GLN A 14 12.11 11.21 -8.70
N GLU A 15 11.80 10.04 -8.17
CA GLU A 15 12.49 8.80 -8.54
C GLU A 15 11.83 8.06 -9.69
N ASN A 16 10.68 8.53 -10.13
CA ASN A 16 9.87 7.89 -11.17
C ASN A 16 9.55 6.44 -10.80
N LYS A 17 9.09 6.26 -9.57
CA LYS A 17 8.72 4.95 -9.03
C LYS A 17 7.26 4.91 -8.65
N PRO A 18 6.62 3.75 -8.76
CA PRO A 18 5.25 3.61 -8.25
C PRO A 18 5.24 3.63 -6.73
N ILE A 19 4.06 3.84 -6.16
CA ILE A 19 3.88 3.93 -4.72
C ILE A 19 3.09 2.73 -4.23
N PHE A 20 3.55 2.14 -3.12
CA PHE A 20 2.79 1.12 -2.41
C PHE A 20 2.31 1.73 -1.10
N ILE A 21 0.98 1.83 -0.94
CA ILE A 21 0.39 2.35 0.29
C ILE A 21 -0.08 1.18 1.14
N ASP A 22 0.32 1.19 2.40
CA ASP A 22 -0.12 0.23 3.40
C ASP A 22 -0.98 1.00 4.40
N PHE A 23 -2.31 0.90 4.26
CA PHE A 23 -3.22 1.44 5.26
C PHE A 23 -3.31 0.42 6.40
N THR A 24 -2.90 0.82 7.58
CA THR A 24 -2.73 -0.09 8.71
C THR A 24 -3.27 0.53 10.00
N GLY A 25 -3.27 -0.24 11.05
CA GLY A 25 -3.67 0.22 12.37
C GLY A 25 -2.72 -0.29 13.43
N TYR A 26 -2.55 0.49 14.49
CA TYR A 26 -1.64 0.09 15.58
C TYR A 26 -2.12 -1.18 16.26
N THR A 27 -3.45 -1.37 16.35
CA THR A 27 -4.02 -2.54 17.01
C THR A 27 -4.56 -3.58 16.02
N CYS A 28 -4.20 -3.46 14.78
CA CYS A 28 -4.71 -4.34 13.73
C CYS A 28 -3.91 -5.65 13.70
N THR A 29 -4.49 -6.73 14.19
CA THR A 29 -3.82 -8.03 14.26
C THR A 29 -3.46 -8.55 12.86
N ASN A 30 -4.36 -8.44 11.91
CA ASN A 30 -4.12 -8.92 10.56
C ASN A 30 -3.03 -8.11 9.86
N CYS A 31 -2.93 -6.81 10.17
CA CYS A 31 -1.86 -5.98 9.64
C CYS A 31 -0.51 -6.46 10.14
N ARG A 32 -0.41 -6.77 11.44
CA ARG A 32 0.85 -7.29 12.02
C ARG A 32 1.20 -8.64 11.39
N TRP A 33 0.19 -9.48 11.15
CA TRP A 33 0.43 -10.78 10.54
C TRP A 33 1.04 -10.63 9.15
N MET A 34 0.46 -9.73 8.33
CA MET A 34 0.97 -9.50 6.97
C MET A 34 2.42 -9.01 7.00
N GLU A 35 2.72 -8.09 7.91
CA GLU A 35 4.08 -7.56 8.02
C GLU A 35 5.09 -8.63 8.41
N ALA A 36 4.71 -9.52 9.32
CA ALA A 36 5.62 -10.54 9.83
C ALA A 36 5.73 -11.76 8.91
N ASN A 37 4.68 -12.10 8.19
CA ASN A 37 4.61 -13.37 7.49
C ASN A 37 4.48 -13.27 5.97
N MET A 38 3.93 -12.20 5.45
CA MET A 38 3.79 -12.03 4.00
C MET A 38 4.88 -11.13 3.45
N PHE A 39 5.09 -9.97 4.05
CA PHE A 39 6.05 -8.98 3.53
C PHE A 39 7.50 -9.46 3.64
N THR A 40 7.77 -10.43 4.50
CA THR A 40 9.11 -10.96 4.69
C THR A 40 9.47 -12.10 3.75
N GLN A 41 8.51 -12.58 2.96
CA GLN A 41 8.79 -13.62 1.97
C GLN A 41 9.58 -13.02 0.81
N ASP A 42 10.61 -13.76 0.34
CA ASP A 42 11.55 -13.20 -0.64
C ASP A 42 10.87 -12.66 -1.89
N ALA A 43 9.93 -13.39 -2.45
CA ALA A 43 9.26 -12.95 -3.68
C ALA A 43 8.46 -11.68 -3.46
N VAL A 44 7.84 -11.54 -2.28
CA VAL A 44 7.07 -10.33 -1.95
C VAL A 44 8.01 -9.17 -1.69
N LYS A 45 9.09 -9.42 -0.95
CA LYS A 45 10.07 -8.40 -0.65
C LYS A 45 10.68 -7.83 -1.93
N ASP A 46 11.00 -8.70 -2.88
CA ASP A 46 11.60 -8.27 -4.15
C ASP A 46 10.64 -7.33 -4.91
N GLU A 47 9.35 -7.64 -4.90
CA GLU A 47 8.38 -6.76 -5.56
C GLU A 47 8.21 -5.45 -4.81
N LEU A 48 8.13 -5.50 -3.47
CA LEU A 48 7.97 -4.29 -2.67
C LEU A 48 9.15 -3.33 -2.84
N ASN A 49 10.34 -3.86 -3.09
CA ASN A 49 11.52 -3.03 -3.25
C ASN A 49 11.49 -2.17 -4.52
N LYS A 50 10.57 -2.44 -5.42
CA LYS A 50 10.41 -1.64 -6.64
C LYS A 50 9.59 -0.38 -6.41
N TYR A 51 9.04 -0.21 -5.21
CA TYR A 51 8.09 0.84 -4.89
C TYR A 51 8.66 1.84 -3.90
N VAL A 52 8.13 3.06 -3.93
CA VAL A 52 8.22 3.95 -2.77
C VAL A 52 7.13 3.46 -1.81
N ARG A 53 7.52 3.02 -0.64
CA ARG A 53 6.60 2.41 0.31
C ARG A 53 6.21 3.41 1.37
N VAL A 54 4.90 3.55 1.61
CA VAL A 54 4.41 4.40 2.67
C VAL A 54 3.39 3.66 3.50
N ARG A 55 3.53 3.77 4.82
CA ARG A 55 2.63 3.14 5.77
C ARG A 55 1.84 4.24 6.46
N LEU A 56 0.52 4.15 6.37
CA LEU A 56 -0.37 5.16 6.93
C LEU A 56 -1.25 4.50 7.98
N TYR A 57 -1.10 4.95 9.23
CA TYR A 57 -1.92 4.45 10.32
C TYR A 57 -3.21 5.26 10.36
N THR A 58 -4.35 4.59 10.48
CA THR A 58 -5.64 5.28 10.43
C THR A 58 -6.36 5.27 11.78
N ASP A 59 -5.86 4.50 12.75
CA ASP A 59 -6.54 4.34 14.04
C ASP A 59 -5.87 5.07 15.21
N GLY A 60 -4.90 5.93 14.94
CA GLY A 60 -4.32 6.72 16.00
C GLY A 60 -5.25 7.85 16.39
N GLU A 61 -4.91 8.56 17.47
CA GLU A 61 -5.71 9.68 17.93
C GLU A 61 -5.18 10.98 17.34
N GLY A 62 -6.08 11.78 16.82
CA GLY A 62 -5.73 13.11 16.33
C GLY A 62 -5.95 13.28 14.85
N GLU A 63 -5.78 14.52 14.40
CA GLU A 63 -6.14 14.91 13.04
C GLU A 63 -5.34 14.22 11.97
N LEU A 64 -4.08 13.92 12.25
CA LEU A 64 -3.24 13.27 11.25
C LEU A 64 -3.81 11.91 10.86
N TYR A 65 -4.13 11.11 11.87
CA TYR A 65 -4.65 9.76 11.62
C TYR A 65 -6.04 9.80 11.01
N GLU A 66 -6.86 10.75 11.44
CA GLU A 66 -8.18 10.96 10.86
C GLU A 66 -8.07 11.33 9.39
N SER A 67 -7.05 12.12 9.02
CA SER A 67 -6.85 12.49 7.63
C SER A 67 -6.49 11.29 6.77
N PHE A 68 -5.74 10.33 7.31
CA PHE A 68 -5.41 9.11 6.57
C PHE A 68 -6.62 8.22 6.40
N GLN A 69 -7.49 8.12 7.41
CA GLN A 69 -8.72 7.36 7.27
C GLN A 69 -9.63 8.00 6.22
N LYS A 70 -9.70 9.33 6.23
CA LYS A 70 -10.49 10.05 5.24
C LYS A 70 -9.94 9.84 3.83
N LEU A 71 -8.62 9.88 3.70
CA LEU A 71 -7.97 9.62 2.41
C LEU A 71 -8.36 8.23 1.89
N GLN A 72 -8.31 7.22 2.75
CA GLN A 72 -8.67 5.86 2.38
C GLN A 72 -10.14 5.79 1.96
N GLN A 73 -11.02 6.38 2.75
CA GLN A 73 -12.45 6.35 2.48
C GLN A 73 -12.77 7.08 1.17
N GLU A 74 -12.20 8.24 0.96
CA GLU A 74 -12.51 9.03 -0.22
C GLU A 74 -11.94 8.45 -1.50
N ARG A 75 -10.75 7.89 -1.45
CA ARG A 75 -10.13 7.37 -2.66
C ARG A 75 -10.51 5.93 -2.96
N PHE A 76 -10.81 5.13 -1.95
CA PHE A 76 -11.01 3.70 -2.15
C PHE A 76 -12.33 3.19 -1.59
N ASN A 77 -13.13 4.08 -1.01
CA ASN A 77 -14.48 3.75 -0.52
C ASN A 77 -14.49 2.63 0.54
N THR A 78 -13.49 2.62 1.39
CA THR A 78 -13.42 1.64 2.48
C THR A 78 -12.53 2.18 3.59
N VAL A 79 -12.80 1.73 4.83
CA VAL A 79 -11.93 1.99 5.96
C VAL A 79 -11.39 0.67 6.54
N ALA A 80 -11.60 -0.43 5.83
CA ALA A 80 -11.15 -1.74 6.30
C ALA A 80 -9.62 -1.81 6.36
N LEU A 81 -9.09 -2.60 7.30
CA LEU A 81 -7.65 -2.80 7.48
C LEU A 81 -7.36 -4.29 7.57
N PRO A 82 -6.24 -4.76 7.04
CA PRO A 82 -5.30 -4.00 6.24
C PRO A 82 -5.86 -3.73 4.85
N PHE A 83 -5.39 -2.66 4.24
CA PHE A 83 -5.80 -2.33 2.87
C PHE A 83 -4.58 -1.77 2.15
N TYR A 84 -4.33 -2.24 0.95
CA TYR A 84 -3.14 -1.88 0.18
C TYR A 84 -3.52 -1.29 -1.15
N ALA A 85 -2.77 -0.30 -1.59
CA ALA A 85 -3.01 0.32 -2.90
C ALA A 85 -1.68 0.55 -3.61
N VAL A 86 -1.69 0.36 -4.92
CA VAL A 86 -0.56 0.67 -5.77
C VAL A 86 -0.94 1.87 -6.63
N LEU A 87 -0.12 2.89 -6.60
CA LEU A 87 -0.32 4.11 -7.39
C LEU A 87 0.84 4.26 -8.37
N ASP A 88 0.59 4.93 -9.49
CA ASP A 88 1.68 5.27 -10.39
C ASP A 88 2.49 6.43 -9.81
N PRO A 89 3.62 6.83 -10.43
CA PRO A 89 4.43 7.93 -9.89
C PRO A 89 3.70 9.27 -9.79
N ASN A 90 2.58 9.41 -10.47
CA ASN A 90 1.77 10.64 -10.39
C ASN A 90 0.64 10.51 -9.37
N GLY A 91 0.56 9.39 -8.66
CA GLY A 91 -0.43 9.20 -7.62
C GLY A 91 -1.76 8.66 -8.10
N VAL A 92 -1.84 8.15 -9.33
CA VAL A 92 -3.07 7.58 -9.86
C VAL A 92 -3.17 6.10 -9.47
N SER A 93 -4.32 5.69 -8.95
CA SER A 93 -4.53 4.33 -8.46
C SER A 93 -4.47 3.32 -9.59
N GLN A 94 -3.72 2.25 -9.39
CA GLN A 94 -3.56 1.18 -10.37
C GLN A 94 -4.18 -0.13 -9.92
N ALA A 95 -4.08 -0.45 -8.64
CA ALA A 95 -4.62 -1.69 -8.10
C ALA A 95 -4.81 -1.56 -6.60
N THR A 96 -5.70 -2.37 -6.05
CA THR A 96 -5.92 -2.42 -4.61
C THR A 96 -6.02 -3.87 -4.15
N PHE A 97 -5.78 -4.07 -2.85
CA PHE A 97 -5.89 -5.38 -2.24
C PHE A 97 -6.38 -5.21 -0.80
N ALA A 98 -7.47 -5.87 -0.46
CA ALA A 98 -8.08 -5.73 0.86
C ALA A 98 -7.90 -7.00 1.68
N GLY A 99 -7.52 -6.83 2.93
CA GLY A 99 -7.52 -7.92 3.90
C GLY A 99 -6.25 -8.76 3.91
N LEU A 100 -6.30 -9.79 4.74
CA LEU A 100 -5.18 -10.70 4.90
C LEU A 100 -5.23 -11.79 3.83
N THR A 101 -4.09 -12.18 3.31
CA THR A 101 -3.99 -13.38 2.49
C THR A 101 -2.79 -14.20 2.93
N ARG A 102 -2.90 -15.53 2.84
CA ARG A 102 -1.79 -16.43 3.10
C ARG A 102 -1.15 -16.91 1.82
N GLU A 103 -1.72 -16.52 0.66
CA GLU A 103 -1.25 -16.97 -0.65
C GLU A 103 -0.25 -15.99 -1.22
N GLN A 104 1.03 -16.37 -1.22
CA GLN A 104 2.08 -15.52 -1.74
C GLN A 104 1.81 -15.10 -3.18
N SER A 105 1.38 -16.05 -4.02
CA SER A 105 1.15 -15.75 -5.44
C SER A 105 0.07 -14.71 -5.64
N GLU A 106 -0.93 -14.71 -4.77
CA GLU A 106 -2.01 -13.75 -4.86
C GLU A 106 -1.49 -12.33 -4.59
N PHE A 107 -0.68 -12.17 -3.57
CA PHE A 107 -0.15 -10.86 -3.20
C PHE A 107 0.90 -10.39 -4.21
N VAL A 108 1.76 -11.29 -4.69
CA VAL A 108 2.72 -10.95 -5.73
C VAL A 108 2.00 -10.52 -7.01
N GLY A 109 0.91 -11.20 -7.35
CA GLY A 109 0.10 -10.82 -8.52
C GLY A 109 -0.43 -9.40 -8.40
N PHE A 110 -0.91 -9.05 -7.20
CA PHE A 110 -1.38 -7.69 -6.94
C PHE A 110 -0.22 -6.68 -7.11
N LEU A 111 0.94 -6.97 -6.54
CA LEU A 111 2.07 -6.05 -6.61
C LEU A 111 2.57 -5.85 -8.03
N ARG A 112 2.39 -6.84 -8.89
CA ARG A 112 2.83 -6.73 -10.28
C ARG A 112 1.87 -5.96 -11.17
N ARG A 113 0.73 -5.50 -10.63
CA ARG A 113 -0.19 -4.68 -11.38
C ARG A 113 0.14 -3.20 -11.25
N ASN A 114 1.42 -2.87 -11.26
CA ASN A 114 1.81 -1.47 -11.24
C ASN A 114 1.79 -0.94 -12.68
N PRO A 115 2.01 0.32 -12.89
CA PRO A 115 1.86 0.92 -14.20
C PRO A 115 2.65 0.31 -15.31
N SER A 116 3.74 -0.33 -14.98
CA SER A 116 4.45 -0.95 -16.02
C SER A 116 3.75 -2.21 -16.34
N GLY A 117 2.74 -2.58 -15.66
CA GLY A 117 2.19 -3.64 -15.74
C GLY A 117 1.69 -4.27 -16.62
N GLU A 118 1.68 -4.92 -16.52
CA GLU A 118 1.17 -5.68 -17.10
C GLU A 118 -0.08 -5.45 -17.42
N ILE A 119 -0.43 -4.45 -17.17
CA ILE A 119 -1.53 -3.99 -17.61
C ILE A 119 -1.73 -4.33 -18.89
N ALA A 120 -0.77 -4.26 -19.50
CA ALA A 120 -0.82 -4.49 -20.72
C ALA A 120 -1.19 -5.79 -21.04
N GLN A 121 -1.18 -6.48 -20.45
CA GLN A 121 -1.43 -7.66 -20.78
C GLN A 121 -2.59 -8.08 -20.62
N LYS A 122 -2.99 -7.71 -20.76
CA LYS A 122 -3.90 -8.08 -20.79
C LYS A 122 -4.28 -8.60 -21.23
#